data_87de263548935e705afe250d259d0c27
#
_entry.id   87de263548935e705afe250d259d0c27
#
_cell.length_a   1.000
_cell.length_b   1.000
_cell.length_c   1.000
_cell.angle_alpha   90.00
_cell.angle_beta   90.00
_cell.angle_gamma   90.00
#
_symmetry.space_group_name_H-M   'P 1'
#
loop_
_entity.id
_entity.type
_entity.pdbx_description
1 polymer ?
#
loop_
_entity_poly.entity_id
_entity_poly.type
_entity_poly.pdbx_seq_one_letter_code
_entity_poly.pdbx_strand_id
1 'polypeptide(L)'
;MNPSTLRPFPISVVAMGPGSQGEETPDYLPMPKGMETFSQPRLPDNVPPEVVNRAAELLGAYVDQAEQAGFAGGATLNLRDLDATLRDVINQSLGFGEVSAFTTAPEHWRVQETAFSGIWRVLKVADDGAMVVDRLETGAIPAALTDTMQQTAQADLPPPAYPAGCMSAQALVEEIRMQAAGRTAGAAAHIINLTLLPVSDADLDTLYGWLGHREASILSRGYGNCRITSTRLQNVWWVQYFNS
;
A
#
# COMPACT_ATOMS: atom_id res chain seq x y z
N MET A 1 -1.38 -29.99 -14.27
CA MET A 1 -1.57 -28.53 -14.27
C MET A 1 -0.78 -27.97 -13.11
N ASN A 2 0.29 -27.22 -13.39
CA ASN A 2 1.19 -26.72 -12.35
C ASN A 2 0.54 -25.55 -11.60
N PRO A 3 0.54 -25.54 -10.26
CA PRO A 3 0.13 -24.36 -9.52
C PRO A 3 1.17 -23.26 -9.79
N SER A 4 0.67 -22.14 -10.29
CA SER A 4 1.44 -20.92 -10.52
C SER A 4 2.14 -20.51 -9.22
N THR A 5 3.44 -20.69 -9.18
CA THR A 5 4.30 -20.21 -8.10
C THR A 5 4.26 -18.69 -8.09
N LEU A 6 3.47 -18.14 -7.19
CA LEU A 6 3.57 -16.74 -6.81
C LEU A 6 4.97 -16.54 -6.21
N ARG A 7 5.90 -15.99 -6.99
CA ARG A 7 7.23 -15.64 -6.51
C ARG A 7 7.08 -14.59 -5.41
N PRO A 8 7.70 -14.78 -4.22
CA PRO A 8 7.80 -13.72 -3.25
C PRO A 8 8.56 -12.56 -3.91
N PHE A 9 8.09 -11.32 -3.72
CA PHE A 9 8.81 -10.12 -4.13
C PHE A 9 10.16 -10.09 -3.38
N PRO A 10 11.30 -10.24 -4.06
CA PRO A 10 12.58 -9.96 -3.43
C PRO A 10 12.70 -8.44 -3.36
N ILE A 11 12.45 -7.87 -2.19
CA ILE A 11 12.77 -6.48 -1.93
C ILE A 11 14.22 -6.46 -1.49
N SER A 12 15.13 -6.22 -2.43
CA SER A 12 16.51 -5.87 -2.08
C SER A 12 16.50 -4.45 -1.52
N VAL A 13 16.78 -4.33 -0.23
CA VAL A 13 17.03 -3.03 0.39
C VAL A 13 18.45 -2.63 0.00
N VAL A 14 18.61 -1.74 -0.96
CA VAL A 14 19.88 -1.09 -1.24
C VAL A 14 19.87 0.26 -0.53
N ALA A 15 20.71 0.40 0.49
CA ALA A 15 21.02 1.70 1.08
C ALA A 15 21.78 2.52 0.03
N MET A 16 21.15 3.50 -0.60
CA MET A 16 21.82 4.41 -1.51
C MET A 16 22.12 5.72 -0.81
N GLY A 17 23.40 5.94 -0.51
CA GLY A 17 23.95 7.26 -0.18
C GLY A 17 23.91 8.19 -1.42
N PRO A 18 24.01 9.52 -1.22
CA PRO A 18 24.01 10.47 -2.32
C PRO A 18 25.23 10.23 -3.22
N GLY A 19 25.00 9.69 -4.42
CA GLY A 19 26.01 9.60 -5.48
C GLY A 19 26.44 8.21 -5.94
N SER A 20 26.00 7.12 -5.35
CA SER A 20 26.29 5.76 -5.85
C SER A 20 25.09 5.17 -6.56
N GLN A 21 25.08 5.24 -7.88
CA GLN A 21 24.21 4.38 -8.70
C GLN A 21 24.91 3.02 -8.82
N GLY A 22 24.49 2.06 -8.02
CA GLY A 22 24.80 0.65 -8.29
C GLY A 22 24.01 0.22 -9.53
N GLU A 23 24.70 -0.35 -10.51
CA GLU A 23 24.11 -0.97 -11.71
C GLU A 23 23.42 -2.31 -11.36
N GLU A 24 22.51 -2.30 -10.42
CA GLU A 24 21.57 -3.40 -10.27
C GLU A 24 20.23 -2.92 -10.83
N THR A 25 19.93 -3.37 -12.04
CA THR A 25 18.60 -3.21 -12.61
C THR A 25 17.58 -3.86 -11.67
N PRO A 26 16.70 -3.07 -11.03
CA PRO A 26 15.61 -3.66 -10.26
C PRO A 26 14.79 -4.55 -11.21
N ASP A 27 14.47 -5.76 -10.75
CA ASP A 27 13.60 -6.67 -11.50
C ASP A 27 12.18 -6.09 -11.48
N TYR A 28 11.93 -5.17 -12.42
CA TYR A 28 10.63 -4.53 -12.57
C TYR A 28 9.64 -5.52 -13.17
N LEU A 29 8.48 -5.61 -12.56
CA LEU A 29 7.29 -5.97 -13.34
C LEU A 29 7.27 -5.06 -14.57
N PRO A 30 7.06 -5.60 -15.79
CA PRO A 30 7.09 -4.79 -16.99
C PRO A 30 6.11 -3.62 -16.85
N MET A 31 6.66 -2.42 -16.81
CA MET A 31 5.85 -1.20 -16.77
C MET A 31 5.15 -1.06 -18.12
N PRO A 32 3.85 -0.74 -18.14
CA PRO A 32 3.18 -0.32 -19.35
C PRO A 32 3.96 0.86 -19.94
N LYS A 33 4.39 0.74 -21.18
CA LYS A 33 5.07 1.81 -21.91
C LYS A 33 4.02 2.84 -22.35
N GLY A 34 3.88 3.90 -21.60
CA GLY A 34 3.01 5.03 -21.92
C GLY A 34 2.35 5.58 -20.67
N MET A 35 2.13 6.90 -20.61
CA MET A 35 1.13 7.46 -19.71
C MET A 35 -0.23 6.90 -20.17
N GLU A 36 -0.65 5.80 -19.59
CA GLU A 36 -1.99 5.30 -19.82
C GLU A 36 -2.96 6.25 -19.13
N THR A 37 -3.53 7.16 -19.91
CA THR A 37 -4.78 7.79 -19.55
C THR A 37 -5.77 6.70 -19.17
N PHE A 38 -6.55 6.94 -18.12
CA PHE A 38 -7.62 6.04 -17.67
C PHE A 38 -8.26 5.33 -18.84
N SER A 39 -8.11 4.02 -18.94
CA SER A 39 -8.83 3.20 -19.89
C SER A 39 -10.02 2.58 -19.17
N GLN A 40 -11.22 2.87 -19.70
CA GLN A 40 -12.43 2.30 -19.14
C GLN A 40 -12.33 0.76 -19.13
N PRO A 41 -12.55 0.12 -17.98
CA PRO A 41 -12.58 -1.34 -17.91
C PRO A 41 -13.56 -1.92 -18.93
N ARG A 42 -13.19 -3.02 -19.57
CA ARG A 42 -14.04 -3.70 -20.55
C ARG A 42 -14.69 -4.91 -19.91
N LEU A 43 -15.97 -5.10 -20.18
CA LEU A 43 -16.65 -6.33 -19.81
C LEU A 43 -16.01 -7.51 -20.57
N PRO A 44 -15.92 -8.69 -19.93
CA PRO A 44 -15.41 -9.88 -20.61
C PRO A 44 -16.31 -10.28 -21.79
N ASP A 45 -15.67 -10.73 -22.87
CA ASP A 45 -16.39 -11.26 -24.02
C ASP A 45 -17.07 -12.61 -23.69
N ASN A 46 -18.21 -12.87 -24.29
CA ASN A 46 -18.96 -14.16 -24.19
C ASN A 46 -19.45 -14.52 -22.76
N VAL A 47 -19.78 -13.55 -21.95
CA VAL A 47 -20.42 -13.78 -20.65
C VAL A 47 -21.94 -13.85 -20.83
N PRO A 48 -22.61 -14.83 -20.20
CA PRO A 48 -24.09 -14.90 -20.24
C PRO A 48 -24.71 -13.60 -19.70
N PRO A 49 -25.76 -13.07 -20.39
CA PRO A 49 -26.39 -11.80 -19.96
C PRO A 49 -26.90 -11.80 -18.52
N GLU A 50 -27.33 -12.95 -18.00
CA GLU A 50 -27.77 -13.11 -16.62
C GLU A 50 -26.65 -12.86 -15.61
N VAL A 51 -25.40 -13.23 -15.92
CA VAL A 51 -24.24 -12.98 -15.06
C VAL A 51 -23.88 -11.49 -15.08
N VAL A 52 -23.93 -10.85 -16.25
CA VAL A 52 -23.69 -9.41 -16.38
C VAL A 52 -24.75 -8.62 -15.61
N ASN A 53 -26.03 -8.98 -15.73
CA ASN A 53 -27.12 -8.34 -15.01
C ASN A 53 -26.94 -8.50 -13.49
N ARG A 54 -26.57 -9.72 -13.05
CA ARG A 54 -26.33 -9.97 -11.62
C ARG A 54 -25.13 -9.17 -11.09
N ALA A 55 -24.07 -9.04 -11.86
CA ALA A 55 -22.93 -8.17 -11.50
C ALA A 55 -23.36 -6.71 -11.38
N ALA A 56 -24.16 -6.21 -12.33
CA ALA A 56 -24.68 -4.85 -12.32
C ALA A 56 -25.57 -4.58 -11.09
N GLU A 57 -26.45 -5.52 -10.72
CA GLU A 57 -27.27 -5.41 -9.50
C GLU A 57 -26.41 -5.32 -8.23
N LEU A 58 -25.41 -6.20 -8.11
CA LEU A 58 -24.52 -6.21 -6.93
C LEU A 58 -23.70 -4.93 -6.83
N LEU A 59 -23.12 -4.47 -7.95
CA LEU A 59 -22.35 -3.23 -7.98
C LEU A 59 -23.23 -2.01 -7.76
N GLY A 60 -24.47 -1.99 -8.31
CA GLY A 60 -25.45 -0.93 -8.05
C GLY A 60 -25.78 -0.83 -6.56
N ALA A 61 -26.13 -1.95 -5.93
CA ALA A 61 -26.40 -1.98 -4.49
C ALA A 61 -25.19 -1.55 -3.64
N TYR A 62 -23.97 -1.91 -4.06
CA TYR A 62 -22.75 -1.49 -3.42
C TYR A 62 -22.49 0.02 -3.54
N VAL A 63 -22.76 0.61 -4.71
CA VAL A 63 -22.67 2.06 -4.92
C VAL A 63 -23.69 2.78 -4.05
N ASP A 64 -24.96 2.33 -4.03
CA ASP A 64 -26.00 2.91 -3.18
C ASP A 64 -25.61 2.89 -1.69
N GLN A 65 -25.01 1.78 -1.24
CA GLN A 65 -24.48 1.66 0.12
C GLN A 65 -23.33 2.66 0.37
N ALA A 66 -22.42 2.80 -0.59
CA ALA A 66 -21.30 3.72 -0.49
C ALA A 66 -21.75 5.19 -0.42
N GLU A 67 -22.74 5.56 -1.22
CA GLU A 67 -23.33 6.91 -1.21
C GLU A 67 -24.03 7.21 0.14
N GLN A 68 -24.77 6.24 0.69
CA GLN A 68 -25.45 6.41 1.98
C GLN A 68 -24.47 6.48 3.15
N ALA A 69 -23.41 5.67 3.13
CA ALA A 69 -22.39 5.67 4.18
C ALA A 69 -21.48 6.89 4.13
N GLY A 70 -21.38 7.54 2.98
CA GLY A 70 -20.35 8.53 2.68
C GLY A 70 -18.96 7.91 2.58
N PHE A 71 -18.02 8.67 2.04
CA PHE A 71 -16.66 8.16 1.75
C PHE A 71 -15.90 7.68 3.00
N ALA A 72 -16.18 8.24 4.16
CA ALA A 72 -15.56 7.85 5.44
C ALA A 72 -16.27 6.65 6.13
N GLY A 73 -17.50 6.35 5.74
CA GLY A 73 -18.31 5.31 6.37
C GLY A 73 -18.01 3.88 5.93
N GLY A 74 -17.38 3.73 4.76
CA GLY A 74 -16.91 2.46 4.23
C GLY A 74 -18.02 1.47 3.87
N ALA A 75 -18.41 1.39 2.59
CA ALA A 75 -19.23 0.29 2.11
C ALA A 75 -18.38 -0.96 1.87
N THR A 76 -18.98 -2.13 1.97
CA THR A 76 -18.30 -3.40 1.68
C THR A 76 -19.18 -4.33 0.84
N LEU A 77 -18.55 -5.04 -0.11
CA LEU A 77 -19.19 -6.10 -0.87
C LEU A 77 -18.33 -7.37 -0.80
N ASN A 78 -18.87 -8.43 -0.22
CA ASN A 78 -18.18 -9.73 -0.16
C ASN A 78 -18.22 -10.40 -1.55
N LEU A 79 -17.03 -10.77 -2.04
CA LEU A 79 -16.85 -11.46 -3.32
C LEU A 79 -16.48 -12.94 -3.14
N ARG A 80 -16.11 -13.37 -1.94
CA ARG A 80 -15.59 -14.72 -1.70
C ARG A 80 -16.59 -15.80 -2.06
N ASP A 81 -17.87 -15.58 -1.73
CA ASP A 81 -18.92 -16.57 -1.86
C ASP A 81 -19.61 -16.52 -3.24
N LEU A 82 -19.18 -15.61 -4.12
CA LEU A 82 -19.66 -15.53 -5.49
C LEU A 82 -19.02 -16.63 -6.35
N ASP A 83 -19.75 -17.11 -7.35
CA ASP A 83 -19.16 -17.98 -8.34
C ASP A 83 -18.03 -17.30 -9.13
N ALA A 84 -17.12 -18.10 -9.68
CA ALA A 84 -15.91 -17.59 -10.32
C ALA A 84 -16.23 -16.65 -11.50
N THR A 85 -17.22 -16.99 -12.32
CA THR A 85 -17.59 -16.20 -13.50
C THR A 85 -18.12 -14.83 -13.10
N LEU A 86 -19.01 -14.77 -12.11
CA LEU A 86 -19.58 -13.52 -11.59
C LEU A 86 -18.49 -12.64 -10.97
N ARG A 87 -17.60 -13.24 -10.18
CA ARG A 87 -16.47 -12.54 -9.58
C ARG A 87 -15.51 -11.99 -10.65
N ASP A 88 -15.23 -12.75 -11.70
CA ASP A 88 -14.38 -12.31 -12.81
C ASP A 88 -15.01 -11.14 -13.58
N VAL A 89 -16.31 -11.15 -13.79
CA VAL A 89 -17.06 -10.02 -14.40
C VAL A 89 -16.92 -8.77 -13.54
N ILE A 90 -17.15 -8.88 -12.23
CA ILE A 90 -16.99 -7.76 -11.29
C ILE A 90 -15.55 -7.22 -11.33
N ASN A 91 -14.53 -8.09 -11.27
CA ASN A 91 -13.14 -7.69 -11.32
C ASN A 91 -12.76 -6.96 -12.62
N GLN A 92 -13.21 -7.48 -13.75
CA GLN A 92 -12.93 -6.85 -15.04
C GLN A 92 -13.68 -5.53 -15.20
N SER A 93 -14.90 -5.42 -14.66
CA SER A 93 -15.68 -4.19 -14.68
C SER A 93 -15.03 -3.07 -13.84
N LEU A 94 -14.33 -3.43 -12.78
CA LEU A 94 -13.68 -2.46 -11.90
C LEU A 94 -12.25 -2.13 -12.34
N GLY A 95 -11.57 -3.03 -13.04
CA GLY A 95 -10.21 -2.85 -13.52
C GLY A 95 -9.20 -2.69 -12.37
N PHE A 96 -8.02 -2.15 -12.71
CA PHE A 96 -6.91 -1.92 -11.77
C PHE A 96 -6.52 -0.45 -11.77
N GLY A 97 -6.39 0.12 -10.59
CA GLY A 97 -5.85 1.45 -10.36
C GLY A 97 -4.33 1.43 -10.14
N GLU A 98 -3.80 2.56 -9.77
CA GLU A 98 -2.36 2.80 -9.68
C GLU A 98 -1.76 2.38 -8.32
N VAL A 99 -2.60 2.21 -7.29
CA VAL A 99 -2.15 1.92 -5.93
C VAL A 99 -2.40 0.47 -5.57
N SER A 100 -1.34 -0.19 -5.09
CA SER A 100 -1.41 -1.51 -4.50
C SER A 100 -0.73 -1.52 -3.14
N ALA A 101 -1.19 -2.40 -2.24
CA ALA A 101 -0.57 -2.55 -0.94
C ALA A 101 -0.62 -4.00 -0.47
N PHE A 102 0.27 -4.34 0.46
CA PHE A 102 0.28 -5.63 1.12
C PHE A 102 0.75 -5.51 2.55
N THR A 103 0.39 -6.49 3.36
CA THR A 103 0.96 -6.70 4.70
C THR A 103 1.56 -8.09 4.82
N THR A 104 2.59 -8.22 5.66
CA THR A 104 3.31 -9.49 5.86
C THR A 104 3.05 -10.10 7.22
N ALA A 105 2.58 -9.32 8.20
CA ALA A 105 2.22 -9.75 9.54
C ALA A 105 1.29 -8.71 10.21
N PRO A 106 0.50 -9.06 11.22
CA PRO A 106 0.21 -10.43 11.69
C PRO A 106 -0.65 -11.22 10.69
N GLU A 107 -1.18 -10.55 9.69
CA GLU A 107 -2.04 -11.12 8.67
C GLU A 107 -1.56 -10.74 7.26
N HIS A 108 -1.71 -11.65 6.31
CA HIS A 108 -1.31 -11.43 4.93
C HIS A 108 -2.45 -10.82 4.12
N TRP A 109 -2.51 -9.48 4.11
CA TRP A 109 -3.43 -8.73 3.27
C TRP A 109 -2.79 -8.38 1.94
N ARG A 110 -3.60 -8.36 0.90
CA ARG A 110 -3.29 -7.81 -0.41
C ARG A 110 -4.41 -6.88 -0.80
N VAL A 111 -4.04 -5.68 -1.18
CA VAL A 111 -4.98 -4.61 -1.51
C VAL A 111 -4.62 -4.05 -2.87
N GLN A 112 -5.61 -3.89 -3.70
CA GLN A 112 -5.47 -3.27 -5.01
C GLN A 112 -6.56 -2.22 -5.18
N GLU A 113 -6.16 -1.00 -5.50
CA GLU A 113 -7.09 0.03 -5.95
C GLU A 113 -7.71 -0.40 -7.29
N THR A 114 -9.00 -0.15 -7.47
CA THR A 114 -9.64 -0.34 -8.77
C THR A 114 -9.37 0.87 -9.67
N ALA A 115 -9.82 0.83 -10.92
CA ALA A 115 -9.77 2.01 -11.79
C ALA A 115 -10.62 3.19 -11.28
N PHE A 116 -11.48 2.95 -10.30
CA PHE A 116 -12.30 3.95 -9.61
C PHE A 116 -11.65 4.29 -8.27
N SER A 117 -11.15 5.51 -8.15
CA SER A 117 -10.44 5.98 -6.95
C SER A 117 -11.28 5.83 -5.68
N GLY A 118 -10.65 5.30 -4.64
CA GLY A 118 -11.32 5.05 -3.35
C GLY A 118 -12.17 3.78 -3.30
N ILE A 119 -12.18 2.96 -4.35
CA ILE A 119 -12.74 1.62 -4.35
C ILE A 119 -11.58 0.62 -4.38
N TRP A 120 -11.52 -0.22 -3.36
CA TRP A 120 -10.41 -1.15 -3.12
C TRP A 120 -10.88 -2.58 -3.17
N ARG A 121 -10.11 -3.44 -3.81
CA ARG A 121 -10.24 -4.87 -3.61
C ARG A 121 -9.29 -5.32 -2.53
N VAL A 122 -9.82 -5.97 -1.51
CA VAL A 122 -9.11 -6.41 -0.32
C VAL A 122 -9.16 -7.92 -0.20
N LEU A 123 -8.00 -8.55 -0.21
CA LEU A 123 -7.81 -9.98 -0.12
C LEU A 123 -7.05 -10.32 1.15
N LYS A 124 -7.47 -11.36 1.86
CA LYS A 124 -6.68 -11.99 2.92
C LYS A 124 -6.33 -13.41 2.53
N VAL A 125 -5.06 -13.74 2.66
CA VAL A 125 -4.53 -15.06 2.36
C VAL A 125 -4.05 -15.68 3.66
N ALA A 126 -4.46 -16.91 3.93
CA ALA A 126 -3.96 -17.68 5.06
C ALA A 126 -2.54 -18.22 4.78
N ASP A 127 -1.86 -18.71 5.81
CA ASP A 127 -0.48 -19.22 5.70
C ASP A 127 -0.33 -20.41 4.73
N ASP A 128 -1.39 -21.18 4.53
CA ASP A 128 -1.47 -22.27 3.57
C ASP A 128 -1.74 -21.81 2.12
N GLY A 129 -1.87 -20.50 1.92
CA GLY A 129 -2.17 -19.90 0.62
C GLY A 129 -3.66 -19.84 0.28
N ALA A 130 -4.56 -20.30 1.15
CA ALA A 130 -5.99 -20.22 0.92
C ALA A 130 -6.48 -18.77 1.03
N MET A 131 -7.35 -18.35 0.11
CA MET A 131 -8.00 -17.05 0.17
C MET A 131 -9.17 -17.11 1.17
N VAL A 132 -9.03 -16.40 2.29
CA VAL A 132 -10.01 -16.39 3.38
C VAL A 132 -10.91 -15.16 3.36
N VAL A 133 -10.46 -14.06 2.75
CA VAL A 133 -11.26 -12.86 2.50
C VAL A 133 -11.07 -12.43 1.04
N ASP A 134 -12.16 -12.06 0.40
CA ASP A 134 -12.18 -11.38 -0.89
C ASP A 134 -13.38 -10.43 -0.89
N ARG A 135 -13.12 -9.12 -0.87
CA ARG A 135 -14.16 -8.11 -0.79
C ARG A 135 -13.77 -6.80 -1.45
N LEU A 136 -14.76 -6.01 -1.80
CA LEU A 136 -14.58 -4.58 -2.09
C LEU A 136 -14.78 -3.77 -0.82
N GLU A 137 -14.03 -2.69 -0.71
CA GLU A 137 -14.19 -1.66 0.33
C GLU A 137 -14.15 -0.27 -0.31
N THR A 138 -14.97 0.67 0.19
CA THR A 138 -14.82 2.10 -0.13
C THR A 138 -14.08 2.81 1.00
N GLY A 139 -13.30 3.81 0.66
CA GLY A 139 -12.60 4.67 1.61
C GLY A 139 -11.27 5.21 1.07
N ALA A 140 -10.66 6.11 1.83
CA ALA A 140 -9.36 6.68 1.48
C ALA A 140 -8.24 5.61 1.53
N ILE A 141 -8.28 4.75 2.55
CA ILE A 141 -7.35 3.64 2.76
C ILE A 141 -8.16 2.49 3.36
N PRO A 142 -7.99 1.23 2.89
CA PRO A 142 -8.66 0.07 3.46
C PRO A 142 -8.36 -0.14 4.95
N ALA A 143 -9.41 -0.50 5.71
CA ALA A 143 -9.31 -0.74 7.15
C ALA A 143 -8.24 -1.80 7.49
N ALA A 144 -8.13 -2.86 6.68
CA ALA A 144 -7.13 -3.91 6.88
C ALA A 144 -5.69 -3.39 6.98
N LEU A 145 -5.35 -2.33 6.23
CA LEU A 145 -4.02 -1.71 6.28
C LEU A 145 -3.85 -0.87 7.55
N THR A 146 -4.83 -0.01 7.85
CA THR A 146 -4.77 0.87 9.03
C THR A 146 -4.74 0.07 10.33
N ASP A 147 -5.54 -0.99 10.43
CA ASP A 147 -5.60 -1.85 11.60
C ASP A 147 -4.27 -2.60 11.81
N THR A 148 -3.69 -3.16 10.74
CA THR A 148 -2.38 -3.81 10.81
C THR A 148 -1.32 -2.85 11.33
N MET A 149 -1.29 -1.62 10.82
CA MET A 149 -0.32 -0.61 11.24
C MET A 149 -0.49 -0.20 12.70
N GLN A 150 -1.73 -0.05 13.16
CA GLN A 150 -2.00 0.27 14.56
C GLN A 150 -1.59 -0.85 15.51
N GLN A 151 -1.78 -2.10 15.11
CA GLN A 151 -1.44 -3.27 15.92
C GLN A 151 0.08 -3.50 16.02
N THR A 152 0.84 -3.15 14.99
CA THR A 152 2.26 -3.47 14.90
C THR A 152 3.18 -2.33 15.30
N ALA A 153 2.70 -1.09 15.32
CA ALA A 153 3.49 0.08 15.65
C ALA A 153 3.39 0.44 17.15
N GLN A 154 4.45 1.07 17.66
CA GLN A 154 4.56 1.54 19.04
C GLN A 154 4.21 3.03 19.11
N ALA A 155 3.59 3.45 20.19
CA ALA A 155 3.25 4.86 20.40
C ALA A 155 4.48 5.75 20.60
N ASP A 156 5.56 5.21 21.15
CA ASP A 156 6.86 5.87 21.30
C ASP A 156 7.99 4.86 21.13
N LEU A 157 9.15 5.36 20.69
CA LEU A 157 10.41 4.62 20.62
C LEU A 157 11.47 5.38 21.38
N PRO A 158 12.24 4.71 22.26
CA PRO A 158 13.36 5.36 22.91
C PRO A 158 14.39 5.81 21.87
N PRO A 159 15.11 6.93 22.10
CA PRO A 159 16.17 7.36 21.21
C PRO A 159 17.21 6.25 20.99
N PRO A 160 17.73 6.08 19.76
CA PRO A 160 18.79 5.11 19.49
C PRO A 160 20.13 5.57 20.06
N ALA A 161 21.12 4.69 20.06
CA ALA A 161 22.50 5.09 20.20
C ALA A 161 22.95 5.86 18.95
N TYR A 162 23.76 6.88 19.12
CA TYR A 162 24.32 7.67 18.01
C TYR A 162 25.79 7.31 17.82
N PRO A 163 26.14 6.49 16.83
CA PRO A 163 27.52 6.15 16.56
C PRO A 163 28.35 7.35 16.07
N ALA A 164 29.68 7.20 16.09
CA ALA A 164 30.56 8.19 15.52
C ALA A 164 30.25 8.41 14.03
N GLY A 165 30.21 9.66 13.61
CA GLY A 165 29.84 10.06 12.23
C GLY A 165 28.40 10.53 12.09
N CYS A 166 27.52 10.32 13.07
CA CYS A 166 26.22 10.98 13.10
C CYS A 166 26.41 12.50 13.33
N MET A 167 25.75 13.27 12.47
CA MET A 167 25.73 14.74 12.55
C MET A 167 24.33 15.28 12.80
N SER A 168 23.33 14.68 12.18
CA SER A 168 21.94 15.15 12.17
C SER A 168 20.96 14.18 12.82
N ALA A 169 21.32 12.91 12.99
CA ALA A 169 20.40 11.86 13.46
C ALA A 169 19.72 12.21 14.80
N GLN A 170 20.45 12.80 15.76
CA GLN A 170 19.87 13.15 17.05
C GLN A 170 18.74 14.19 16.91
N ALA A 171 18.96 15.24 16.15
CA ALA A 171 17.96 16.28 15.93
C ALA A 171 16.73 15.72 15.17
N LEU A 172 16.97 14.86 14.17
CA LEU A 172 15.91 14.22 13.39
C LEU A 172 15.08 13.26 14.25
N VAL A 173 15.70 12.47 15.12
CA VAL A 173 15.00 11.57 16.05
C VAL A 173 14.08 12.36 16.98
N GLU A 174 14.56 13.45 17.55
CA GLU A 174 13.76 14.29 18.45
C GLU A 174 12.60 14.97 17.69
N GLU A 175 12.84 15.46 16.47
CA GLU A 175 11.81 16.04 15.63
C GLU A 175 10.74 15.01 15.28
N ILE A 176 11.14 13.81 14.84
CA ILE A 176 10.21 12.72 14.50
C ILE A 176 9.35 12.34 15.71
N ARG A 177 9.97 12.15 16.89
CA ARG A 177 9.26 11.80 18.12
C ARG A 177 8.24 12.88 18.52
N MET A 178 8.66 14.13 18.49
CA MET A 178 7.79 15.27 18.80
C MET A 178 6.59 15.35 17.84
N GLN A 179 6.83 15.21 16.54
CA GLN A 179 5.77 15.27 15.53
C GLN A 179 4.83 14.06 15.63
N ALA A 180 5.36 12.87 15.88
CA ALA A 180 4.54 11.66 16.06
C ALA A 180 3.64 11.76 17.29
N ALA A 181 4.19 12.23 18.45
CA ALA A 181 3.45 12.42 19.68
C ALA A 181 2.39 13.53 19.59
N GLY A 182 2.68 14.59 18.86
CA GLY A 182 1.75 15.73 18.65
C GLY A 182 0.71 15.51 17.55
N ARG A 183 0.68 14.35 16.90
CA ARG A 183 -0.21 14.07 15.75
C ARG A 183 -1.67 14.09 16.15
N THR A 184 -2.46 14.91 15.47
CA THR A 184 -3.91 14.96 15.59
C THR A 184 -4.60 14.48 14.32
N ALA A 185 -5.74 13.80 14.46
CA ALA A 185 -6.50 13.34 13.30
C ALA A 185 -6.88 14.53 12.40
N GLY A 186 -6.73 14.36 11.10
CA GLY A 186 -7.06 15.42 10.11
C GLY A 186 -6.00 16.51 9.95
N ALA A 187 -4.97 16.59 10.80
CA ALA A 187 -3.88 17.56 10.59
C ALA A 187 -3.03 17.19 9.36
N ALA A 188 -2.44 18.20 8.72
CA ALA A 188 -1.50 18.00 7.62
C ALA A 188 -0.32 17.14 8.05
N ALA A 189 0.22 16.34 7.12
CA ALA A 189 1.41 15.54 7.39
C ALA A 189 2.64 16.47 7.54
N HIS A 190 3.47 16.18 8.56
CA HIS A 190 4.80 16.76 8.64
C HIS A 190 5.76 15.95 7.75
N ILE A 191 6.48 16.60 6.88
CA ILE A 191 7.37 15.95 5.89
C ILE A 191 8.81 16.36 6.17
N ILE A 192 9.65 15.36 6.45
CA ILE A 192 11.10 15.53 6.57
C ILE A 192 11.73 15.01 5.26
N ASN A 193 12.23 15.93 4.44
CA ASN A 193 12.89 15.56 3.19
C ASN A 193 14.40 15.36 3.41
N LEU A 194 14.80 14.11 3.61
CA LEU A 194 16.19 13.75 3.89
C LEU A 194 17.15 14.08 2.74
N THR A 195 16.66 14.18 1.49
CA THR A 195 17.52 14.52 0.35
C THR A 195 17.93 15.99 0.33
N LEU A 196 17.25 16.86 1.07
CA LEU A 196 17.53 18.28 1.19
C LEU A 196 18.31 18.63 2.47
N LEU A 197 18.57 17.65 3.33
CA LEU A 197 19.26 17.84 4.59
C LEU A 197 20.69 17.32 4.53
N PRO A 198 21.63 17.93 5.29
CA PRO A 198 23.01 17.45 5.39
C PRO A 198 23.05 16.21 6.31
N VAL A 199 22.60 15.06 5.79
CA VAL A 199 22.63 13.78 6.50
C VAL A 199 23.80 12.93 6.01
N SER A 200 24.52 12.32 6.95
CA SER A 200 25.59 11.35 6.66
C SER A 200 25.01 9.94 6.49
N ASP A 201 25.80 9.01 5.96
CA ASP A 201 25.42 7.60 5.90
C ASP A 201 25.15 7.04 7.30
N ALA A 202 25.92 7.44 8.29
CA ALA A 202 25.72 7.04 9.69
C ALA A 202 24.39 7.56 10.27
N ASP A 203 23.95 8.76 9.87
CA ASP A 203 22.62 9.28 10.23
C ASP A 203 21.51 8.43 9.60
N LEU A 204 21.62 8.10 8.32
CA LEU A 204 20.63 7.27 7.61
C LEU A 204 20.56 5.87 8.22
N ASP A 205 21.68 5.21 8.44
CA ASP A 205 21.74 3.89 9.07
C ASP A 205 21.10 3.90 10.45
N THR A 206 21.36 4.95 11.23
CA THR A 206 20.78 5.15 12.57
C THR A 206 19.26 5.29 12.48
N LEU A 207 18.76 6.13 11.57
CA LEU A 207 17.32 6.32 11.38
C LEU A 207 16.63 5.06 10.87
N TYR A 208 17.25 4.35 9.91
CA TYR A 208 16.71 3.08 9.39
C TYR A 208 16.69 1.99 10.45
N GLY A 209 17.76 1.87 11.25
CA GLY A 209 17.83 0.90 12.34
C GLY A 209 16.83 1.21 13.46
N TRP A 210 16.62 2.50 13.76
CA TRP A 210 15.70 2.96 14.79
C TRP A 210 14.24 2.82 14.41
N LEU A 211 13.83 3.36 13.27
CA LEU A 211 12.46 3.30 12.78
C LEU A 211 12.09 1.90 12.24
N GLY A 212 13.05 1.22 11.62
CA GLY A 212 12.85 -0.05 10.94
C GLY A 212 11.88 0.06 9.77
N HIS A 213 11.70 -1.08 9.10
CA HIS A 213 10.63 -1.30 8.14
C HIS A 213 9.65 -2.28 8.75
N ARG A 214 8.37 -2.02 8.58
CA ARG A 214 7.32 -2.85 9.15
C ARG A 214 6.45 -3.49 8.06
N GLU A 215 5.41 -4.11 8.51
CA GLU A 215 4.67 -5.14 7.79
C GLU A 215 3.83 -4.59 6.63
N ALA A 216 3.49 -3.30 6.64
CA ALA A 216 2.67 -2.70 5.59
C ALA A 216 3.53 -1.95 4.56
N SER A 217 3.32 -2.25 3.28
CA SER A 217 3.94 -1.57 2.15
C SER A 217 2.90 -1.18 1.11
N ILE A 218 2.94 0.07 0.68
CA ILE A 218 2.07 0.63 -0.36
C ILE A 218 2.95 1.04 -1.53
N LEU A 219 2.55 0.67 -2.73
CA LEU A 219 3.18 1.08 -3.97
C LEU A 219 2.18 1.92 -4.76
N SER A 220 2.54 3.16 -5.07
CA SER A 220 1.81 4.03 -5.97
C SER A 220 2.60 4.20 -7.26
N ARG A 221 1.93 4.01 -8.41
CA ARG A 221 2.53 4.08 -9.75
C ARG A 221 2.07 5.30 -10.56
N GLY A 222 1.30 6.21 -9.93
CA GLY A 222 0.75 7.38 -10.58
C GLY A 222 1.82 8.42 -10.94
N TYR A 223 1.76 9.58 -10.35
CA TYR A 223 2.69 10.68 -10.61
C TYR A 223 4.08 10.41 -10.00
N GLY A 224 4.89 9.57 -10.70
CA GLY A 224 6.13 9.01 -10.17
C GLY A 224 5.91 7.74 -9.35
N ASN A 225 6.85 6.80 -9.43
CA ASN A 225 6.79 5.59 -8.64
C ASN A 225 7.14 5.92 -7.18
N CYS A 226 6.26 5.61 -6.26
CA CYS A 226 6.43 5.88 -4.85
C CYS A 226 6.17 4.61 -4.04
N ARG A 227 7.08 4.28 -3.13
CA ARG A 227 6.89 3.25 -2.11
C ARG A 227 6.72 3.91 -0.74
N ILE A 228 5.67 3.52 -0.04
CA ILE A 228 5.39 3.97 1.33
C ILE A 228 5.43 2.73 2.21
N THR A 229 6.30 2.72 3.22
CA THR A 229 6.47 1.59 4.13
C THR A 229 6.22 2.04 5.56
N SER A 230 5.45 1.26 6.31
CA SER A 230 5.22 1.52 7.73
C SER A 230 6.50 1.36 8.55
N THR A 231 6.57 2.06 9.68
CA THR A 231 7.69 1.99 10.62
C THR A 231 7.26 1.40 11.96
N ARG A 232 8.20 1.20 12.88
CA ARG A 232 7.90 0.80 14.25
C ARG A 232 7.20 1.87 15.07
N LEU A 233 7.30 3.14 14.67
CA LEU A 233 6.65 4.26 15.35
C LEU A 233 5.31 4.57 14.71
N GLN A 234 4.27 4.69 15.52
CA GLN A 234 2.94 5.06 15.03
C GLN A 234 2.97 6.40 14.28
N ASN A 235 2.18 6.50 13.22
CA ASN A 235 2.02 7.68 12.37
C ASN A 235 3.29 8.12 11.62
N VAL A 236 4.33 7.30 11.58
CA VAL A 236 5.57 7.58 10.87
C VAL A 236 5.78 6.58 9.73
N TRP A 237 6.13 7.10 8.57
CA TRP A 237 6.26 6.37 7.33
C TRP A 237 7.56 6.69 6.62
N TRP A 238 8.17 5.67 6.01
CA TRP A 238 9.17 5.86 4.98
C TRP A 238 8.49 6.09 3.65
N VAL A 239 8.89 7.14 2.94
CA VAL A 239 8.42 7.44 1.59
C VAL A 239 9.64 7.49 0.68
N GLN A 240 9.68 6.63 -0.33
CA GLN A 240 10.76 6.54 -1.29
C GLN A 240 10.20 6.77 -2.69
N TYR A 241 10.75 7.75 -3.39
CA TYR A 241 10.44 8.01 -4.79
C TYR A 241 11.50 7.35 -5.67
N PHE A 242 11.06 6.75 -6.75
CA PHE A 242 11.93 6.11 -7.73
C PHE A 242 11.80 6.88 -9.05
N ASN A 243 12.93 7.19 -9.66
CA ASN A 243 12.95 7.72 -11.01
C ASN A 243 12.56 6.59 -11.97
N SER A 244 11.65 6.88 -12.89
CA SER A 244 11.25 5.99 -13.99
C SER A 244 12.28 6.00 -15.11
#